data_be3df468ba6893a51dabfab650a09487
#
_entry.id   be3df468ba6893a51dabfab650a09487
#
_cell.length_a   1.000
_cell.length_b   1.000
_cell.length_c   1.000
_cell.angle_alpha   90.00
_cell.angle_beta   90.00
_cell.angle_gamma   90.00
#
_symmetry.space_group_name_H-M   'P 1'
#
loop_
_entity.id
_entity.type
_entity.pdbx_description
1 polymer ?
#
loop_
_entity_poly.entity_id
_entity_poly.type
_entity_poly.pdbx_seq_one_letter_code
_entity_poly.pdbx_strand_id
1 'polypeptide(L)'
;MWSQLRTMWLVLKHTFSKADTVEYPDEKPYLAPRYRGRIVLTRDPDGEERCVACNLCAAACPVDCIALQKTEDEDGRWRAEFFRINFSRCILCGLCEEACPTYAIQLTPDFEMAEYERQNMVYEKQHLLIAGSGKHPHYSFYGVSGKAVSGRKKGEGQNEKPPVDIKSLLP
;
A
#
# COMPACT_ATOMS: atom_id res chain seq x y z
N MET A 1 13.27 49.29 26.81
CA MET A 1 13.51 48.31 27.88
C MET A 1 12.30 47.48 28.25
N TRP A 2 11.09 48.03 28.47
CA TRP A 2 9.89 47.27 28.83
C TRP A 2 9.45 46.26 27.77
N SER A 3 9.60 46.54 26.49
CA SER A 3 9.28 45.60 25.38
C SER A 3 10.20 44.39 25.38
N GLN A 4 11.49 44.60 25.65
CA GLN A 4 12.47 43.51 25.71
C GLN A 4 12.21 42.58 26.91
N LEU A 5 11.89 43.13 28.07
CA LEU A 5 11.54 42.33 29.25
C LEU A 5 10.25 41.52 29.01
N ARG A 6 9.27 42.10 28.31
CA ARG A 6 8.04 41.40 27.95
C ARG A 6 8.30 40.25 26.99
N THR A 7 9.13 40.43 25.99
CA THR A 7 9.50 39.32 25.06
C THR A 7 10.27 38.21 25.75
N MET A 8 11.23 38.55 26.62
CA MET A 8 11.96 37.58 27.42
C MET A 8 11.00 36.77 28.32
N TRP A 9 10.05 37.44 28.98
CA TRP A 9 9.03 36.77 29.79
C TRP A 9 8.14 35.82 28.98
N LEU A 10 7.78 36.23 27.77
CA LEU A 10 6.97 35.43 26.86
C LEU A 10 7.70 34.13 26.41
N VAL A 11 8.98 34.26 26.06
CA VAL A 11 9.84 33.11 25.71
C VAL A 11 10.05 32.19 26.90
N LEU A 12 10.32 32.76 28.08
CA LEU A 12 10.46 31.98 29.31
C LEU A 12 9.18 31.19 29.66
N LYS A 13 8.01 31.82 29.51
CA LYS A 13 6.73 31.14 29.69
C LYS A 13 6.54 30.00 28.71
N HIS A 14 6.97 30.19 27.46
CA HIS A 14 6.87 29.16 26.41
C HIS A 14 7.75 27.93 26.71
N THR A 15 8.88 28.12 27.36
CA THR A 15 9.78 27.02 27.78
C THR A 15 9.11 26.03 28.72
N PHE A 16 8.15 26.51 29.54
CA PHE A 16 7.40 25.66 30.49
C PHE A 16 6.00 25.24 29.97
N SER A 17 5.66 25.58 28.73
CA SER A 17 4.41 25.12 28.12
C SER A 17 4.56 23.68 27.62
N LYS A 18 3.43 22.97 27.48
CA LYS A 18 3.40 21.65 26.86
C LYS A 18 3.93 21.75 25.43
N ALA A 19 4.79 20.81 25.02
CA ALA A 19 5.26 20.71 23.64
C ALA A 19 4.10 20.39 22.71
N ASP A 20 4.08 21.06 21.55
CA ASP A 20 3.09 20.81 20.48
C ASP A 20 3.58 19.70 19.51
N THR A 21 4.84 19.31 19.64
CA THR A 21 5.46 18.27 18.80
C THR A 21 5.27 16.89 19.41
N VAL A 22 5.07 15.91 18.54
CA VAL A 22 4.98 14.48 18.91
C VAL A 22 6.39 13.93 19.14
N GLU A 23 6.59 13.21 20.23
CA GLU A 23 7.88 12.60 20.57
C GLU A 23 8.06 11.26 19.82
N TYR A 24 8.34 11.35 18.52
CA TYR A 24 8.68 10.18 17.73
C TYR A 24 10.09 9.66 18.12
N PRO A 25 10.33 8.33 18.30
CA PRO A 25 9.45 7.21 17.93
C PRO A 25 8.51 6.72 19.05
N ASP A 26 8.61 7.26 20.26
CA ASP A 26 7.82 6.80 21.41
C ASP A 26 6.31 7.04 21.20
N GLU A 27 5.98 8.18 20.61
CA GLU A 27 4.61 8.51 20.19
C GLU A 27 4.56 8.63 18.67
N LYS A 28 3.73 7.77 18.00
CA LYS A 28 3.58 7.82 16.55
C LYS A 28 2.55 8.86 16.15
N PRO A 29 2.84 9.64 15.07
CA PRO A 29 1.90 10.62 14.56
C PRO A 29 0.64 9.92 14.00
N TYR A 30 -0.52 10.55 14.17
CA TYR A 30 -1.74 10.11 13.50
C TYR A 30 -1.62 10.29 12.00
N LEU A 31 -1.81 9.22 11.25
CA LEU A 31 -1.85 9.24 9.80
C LEU A 31 -3.28 9.04 9.30
N ALA A 32 -3.67 9.83 8.32
CA ALA A 32 -4.99 9.68 7.70
C ALA A 32 -5.13 8.30 7.02
N PRO A 33 -6.32 7.69 7.01
CA PRO A 33 -6.53 6.38 6.36
C PRO A 33 -6.18 6.36 4.86
N ARG A 34 -6.20 7.51 4.21
CA ARG A 34 -5.81 7.70 2.79
C ARG A 34 -4.36 8.11 2.61
N TYR A 35 -3.54 8.01 3.64
CA TYR A 35 -2.12 8.30 3.52
C TYR A 35 -1.47 7.35 2.51
N ARG A 36 -0.64 7.90 1.64
CA ARG A 36 0.07 7.18 0.59
C ARG A 36 1.47 6.84 1.08
N GLY A 37 1.58 5.80 1.89
CA GLY A 37 2.86 5.30 2.39
C GLY A 37 3.33 4.07 1.63
N ARG A 38 3.88 3.09 2.35
CA ARG A 38 4.46 1.87 1.77
C ARG A 38 3.47 1.14 0.88
N ILE A 39 3.92 0.78 -0.31
CA ILE A 39 3.17 -0.07 -1.24
C ILE A 39 3.34 -1.52 -0.83
N VAL A 40 2.23 -2.26 -0.82
CA VAL A 40 2.20 -3.69 -0.51
C VAL A 40 1.42 -4.46 -1.55
N LEU A 41 1.69 -5.76 -1.65
CA LEU A 41 0.87 -6.71 -2.39
C LEU A 41 0.00 -7.50 -1.43
N THR A 42 -1.26 -7.68 -1.78
CA THR A 42 -2.26 -8.32 -0.93
C THR A 42 -2.64 -9.71 -1.41
N ARG A 43 -3.21 -10.48 -0.49
CA ARG A 43 -3.77 -11.80 -0.76
C ARG A 43 -5.29 -11.77 -0.70
N ASP A 44 -5.93 -12.70 -1.39
CA ASP A 44 -7.34 -12.97 -1.22
C ASP A 44 -7.61 -13.58 0.18
N PRO A 45 -8.86 -13.52 0.66
CA PRO A 45 -9.23 -14.17 1.93
C PRO A 45 -8.87 -15.66 1.98
N ASP A 46 -8.79 -16.32 0.85
CA ASP A 46 -8.38 -17.73 0.70
C ASP A 46 -6.84 -17.92 0.79
N GLY A 47 -6.07 -16.85 0.97
CA GLY A 47 -4.61 -16.88 1.07
C GLY A 47 -3.87 -16.78 -0.26
N GLU A 48 -4.57 -16.81 -1.39
CA GLU A 48 -3.97 -16.73 -2.73
C GLU A 48 -3.53 -15.31 -3.10
N GLU A 49 -2.50 -15.20 -3.93
CA GLU A 49 -2.02 -13.91 -4.42
C GLU A 49 -3.05 -13.26 -5.36
N ARG A 50 -3.45 -12.02 -5.10
CA ARG A 50 -4.35 -11.28 -5.98
C ARG A 50 -3.71 -10.85 -7.29
N CYS A 51 -2.38 -10.72 -7.30
CA CYS A 51 -1.67 -10.23 -8.48
C CYS A 51 -1.69 -11.26 -9.61
N VAL A 52 -2.27 -10.85 -10.75
CA VAL A 52 -2.33 -11.65 -11.99
C VAL A 52 -1.29 -11.19 -13.02
N ALA A 53 -0.33 -10.38 -12.61
CA ALA A 53 0.75 -9.87 -13.46
C ALA A 53 0.26 -9.22 -14.76
N CYS A 54 -0.84 -8.44 -14.72
CA CYS A 54 -1.42 -7.78 -15.88
C CYS A 54 -0.60 -6.58 -16.40
N ASN A 55 0.43 -6.16 -15.67
CA ASN A 55 1.35 -5.06 -16.02
C ASN A 55 0.73 -3.64 -16.03
N LEU A 56 -0.54 -3.47 -15.66
CA LEU A 56 -1.20 -2.16 -15.66
C LEU A 56 -0.59 -1.19 -14.65
N CYS A 57 -0.16 -1.69 -13.50
CA CYS A 57 0.50 -0.86 -12.48
C CYS A 57 1.87 -0.32 -12.94
N ALA A 58 2.63 -1.10 -13.72
CA ALA A 58 3.88 -0.65 -14.30
C ALA A 58 3.62 0.37 -15.43
N ALA A 59 2.64 0.10 -16.30
CA ALA A 59 2.25 1.03 -17.37
C ALA A 59 1.72 2.38 -16.84
N ALA A 60 1.03 2.37 -15.69
CA ALA A 60 0.52 3.59 -15.05
C ALA A 60 1.59 4.36 -14.25
N CYS A 61 2.78 3.79 -14.05
CA CYS A 61 3.81 4.38 -13.23
C CYS A 61 4.54 5.52 -13.96
N PRO A 62 4.45 6.79 -13.50
CA PRO A 62 5.05 7.92 -14.21
C PRO A 62 6.58 7.94 -14.14
N VAL A 63 7.17 7.20 -13.20
CA VAL A 63 8.62 7.15 -12.97
C VAL A 63 9.25 5.79 -13.30
N ASP A 64 8.46 4.89 -13.86
CA ASP A 64 8.88 3.54 -14.30
C ASP A 64 9.68 2.79 -13.22
N CYS A 65 9.14 2.75 -12.00
CA CYS A 65 9.79 2.12 -10.86
C CYS A 65 9.33 0.69 -10.57
N ILE A 66 8.37 0.17 -11.34
CA ILE A 66 7.77 -1.16 -11.16
C ILE A 66 8.20 -2.07 -12.31
N ALA A 67 8.77 -3.22 -11.96
CA ALA A 67 9.11 -4.26 -12.92
C ALA A 67 8.49 -5.58 -12.47
N LEU A 68 7.89 -6.30 -13.41
CA LEU A 68 7.29 -7.60 -13.15
C LEU A 68 7.35 -8.50 -14.38
N GLN A 69 7.34 -9.79 -14.16
CA GLN A 69 7.24 -10.80 -15.19
C GLN A 69 6.09 -11.74 -14.89
N LYS A 70 5.34 -12.05 -15.91
CA LYS A 70 4.17 -12.93 -15.85
C LYS A 70 4.59 -14.38 -16.05
N THR A 71 4.05 -15.26 -15.21
CA THR A 71 4.15 -16.72 -15.38
C THR A 71 2.77 -17.36 -15.25
N GLU A 72 2.62 -18.54 -15.82
CA GLU A 72 1.41 -19.34 -15.71
C GLU A 72 1.68 -20.56 -14.84
N ASP A 73 0.86 -20.75 -13.81
CA ASP A 73 0.92 -21.92 -12.95
C ASP A 73 0.32 -23.15 -13.64
N GLU A 74 0.53 -24.34 -13.06
CA GLU A 74 -0.04 -25.61 -13.51
C GLU A 74 -1.58 -25.57 -13.59
N ASP A 75 -2.22 -24.78 -12.74
CA ASP A 75 -3.68 -24.56 -12.72
C ASP A 75 -4.16 -23.58 -13.81
N GLY A 76 -3.30 -23.09 -14.68
CA GLY A 76 -3.60 -22.08 -15.69
C GLY A 76 -3.85 -20.69 -15.12
N ARG A 77 -3.35 -20.42 -13.93
CA ARG A 77 -3.42 -19.11 -13.28
C ARG A 77 -2.21 -18.27 -13.66
N TRP A 78 -2.48 -17.00 -13.92
CA TRP A 78 -1.42 -16.02 -14.13
C TRP A 78 -0.96 -15.43 -12.81
N ARG A 79 0.34 -15.48 -12.56
CA ARG A 79 0.98 -14.88 -11.38
C ARG A 79 2.20 -14.08 -11.80
N ALA A 80 2.68 -13.23 -10.90
CA ALA A 80 3.98 -12.61 -11.06
C ALA A 80 5.08 -13.61 -10.65
N GLU A 81 5.94 -13.99 -11.60
CA GLU A 81 7.16 -14.74 -11.32
C GLU A 81 8.06 -13.92 -10.39
N PHE A 82 8.36 -12.70 -10.80
CA PHE A 82 8.92 -11.69 -9.93
C PHE A 82 8.07 -10.40 -9.99
N PHE A 83 8.12 -9.64 -8.92
CA PHE A 83 7.53 -8.32 -8.81
C PHE A 83 8.47 -7.45 -7.99
N ARG A 84 8.89 -6.34 -8.56
CA ARG A 84 9.91 -5.47 -7.98
C ARG A 84 9.47 -4.03 -8.03
N ILE A 85 9.65 -3.32 -6.92
CA ILE A 85 9.45 -1.86 -6.84
C ILE A 85 10.73 -1.21 -6.37
N ASN A 86 11.19 -0.22 -7.12
CA ASN A 86 12.30 0.63 -6.71
C ASN A 86 11.77 1.85 -5.96
N PHE A 87 11.73 1.77 -4.63
CA PHE A 87 11.25 2.86 -3.78
C PHE A 87 12.17 4.10 -3.81
N SER A 88 13.42 3.96 -4.22
CA SER A 88 14.31 5.12 -4.38
C SER A 88 13.91 6.04 -5.54
N ARG A 89 13.05 5.56 -6.45
CA ARG A 89 12.47 6.33 -7.57
C ARG A 89 10.99 6.63 -7.36
N CYS A 90 10.30 5.83 -6.56
CA CYS A 90 8.87 5.94 -6.35
C CYS A 90 8.52 7.28 -5.71
N ILE A 91 7.52 7.98 -6.26
CA ILE A 91 7.00 9.24 -5.74
C ILE A 91 5.71 9.07 -4.90
N LEU A 92 5.30 7.84 -4.61
CA LEU A 92 4.12 7.48 -3.82
C LEU A 92 2.83 8.14 -4.33
N CYS A 93 2.69 8.29 -5.64
CA CYS A 93 1.55 8.98 -6.26
C CYS A 93 0.22 8.20 -6.20
N GLY A 94 0.25 6.87 -6.00
CA GLY A 94 -0.94 6.01 -5.90
C GLY A 94 -1.55 5.54 -7.22
N LEU A 95 -1.07 5.99 -8.38
CA LEU A 95 -1.61 5.59 -9.69
C LEU A 95 -1.56 4.08 -9.94
N CYS A 96 -0.59 3.38 -9.38
CA CYS A 96 -0.50 1.92 -9.46
C CYS A 96 -1.63 1.21 -8.70
N GLU A 97 -2.09 1.77 -7.56
CA GLU A 97 -3.25 1.27 -6.81
C GLU A 97 -4.54 1.49 -7.61
N GLU A 98 -4.71 2.68 -8.20
CA GLU A 98 -5.88 3.01 -9.01
C GLU A 98 -5.97 2.18 -10.30
N ALA A 99 -4.83 1.88 -10.93
CA ALA A 99 -4.77 1.09 -12.16
C ALA A 99 -4.95 -0.42 -11.93
N CYS A 100 -4.92 -0.90 -10.70
CA CYS A 100 -4.96 -2.33 -10.39
C CYS A 100 -6.40 -2.88 -10.40
N PRO A 101 -6.78 -3.73 -11.37
CA PRO A 101 -8.14 -4.25 -11.46
C PRO A 101 -8.47 -5.30 -10.39
N THR A 102 -7.44 -5.88 -9.76
CA THR A 102 -7.59 -6.95 -8.77
C THR A 102 -7.40 -6.46 -7.33
N TYR A 103 -7.18 -5.17 -7.12
CA TYR A 103 -6.81 -4.60 -5.81
C TYR A 103 -5.62 -5.30 -5.14
N ALA A 104 -4.73 -5.88 -5.96
CA ALA A 104 -3.55 -6.59 -5.47
C ALA A 104 -2.51 -5.64 -4.88
N ILE A 105 -2.26 -4.51 -5.54
CA ILE A 105 -1.32 -3.49 -5.08
C ILE A 105 -2.07 -2.40 -4.32
N GLN A 106 -1.60 -2.08 -3.13
CA GLN A 106 -2.26 -1.10 -2.25
C GLN A 106 -1.21 -0.26 -1.51
N LEU A 107 -1.55 1.01 -1.25
CA LEU A 107 -0.75 1.88 -0.39
C LEU A 107 -1.23 1.76 1.05
N THR A 108 -0.31 1.63 1.97
CA THR A 108 -0.59 1.54 3.42
C THR A 108 -0.22 2.84 4.11
N PRO A 109 -0.75 3.13 5.30
CA PRO A 109 -0.31 4.27 6.11
C PRO A 109 1.05 4.08 6.77
N ASP A 110 1.81 3.03 6.41
CA ASP A 110 3.15 2.79 6.91
C ASP A 110 4.16 3.68 6.18
N PHE A 111 4.98 4.41 6.93
CA PHE A 111 6.00 5.33 6.42
C PHE A 111 7.42 4.95 6.86
N GLU A 112 7.57 3.94 7.70
CA GLU A 112 8.87 3.54 8.25
C GLU A 112 9.67 2.71 7.23
N MET A 113 10.19 3.39 6.19
CA MET A 113 10.93 2.78 5.08
C MET A 113 12.35 3.34 4.94
N ALA A 114 12.89 3.97 5.99
CA ALA A 114 14.22 4.54 5.93
C ALA A 114 15.29 3.44 5.88
N GLU A 115 16.20 3.54 4.90
CA GLU A 115 17.28 2.60 4.70
C GLU A 115 18.62 3.35 4.57
N TYR A 116 19.72 2.73 4.99
CA TYR A 116 21.05 3.32 4.90
C TYR A 116 21.60 3.27 3.48
N GLU A 117 21.24 2.23 2.72
CA GLU A 117 21.73 2.02 1.37
C GLU A 117 20.60 2.09 0.36
N ARG A 118 20.83 2.78 -0.75
CA ARG A 118 19.84 2.93 -1.82
C ARG A 118 19.44 1.59 -2.43
N GLN A 119 20.30 0.61 -2.43
CA GLN A 119 20.02 -0.72 -2.97
C GLN A 119 18.93 -1.45 -2.18
N ASN A 120 18.90 -1.25 -0.86
CA ASN A 120 17.88 -1.83 0.02
C ASN A 120 16.47 -1.27 -0.22
N MET A 121 16.37 -0.12 -0.91
CA MET A 121 15.09 0.46 -1.33
C MET A 121 14.46 -0.26 -2.54
N VAL A 122 15.07 -1.32 -3.04
CA VAL A 122 14.48 -2.17 -4.09
C VAL A 122 13.81 -3.37 -3.42
N TYR A 123 12.47 -3.33 -3.37
CA TYR A 123 11.69 -4.37 -2.72
C TYR A 123 11.24 -5.41 -3.75
N GLU A 124 11.51 -6.66 -3.43
CA GLU A 124 11.08 -7.83 -4.19
C GLU A 124 9.68 -8.28 -3.75
N LYS A 125 9.04 -9.13 -4.55
CA LYS A 125 7.70 -9.67 -4.32
C LYS A 125 7.48 -10.17 -2.89
N GLN A 126 8.45 -10.89 -2.34
CA GLN A 126 8.38 -11.46 -0.99
C GLN A 126 8.37 -10.40 0.13
N HIS A 127 9.01 -9.25 -0.09
CA HIS A 127 9.01 -8.12 0.86
C HIS A 127 7.73 -7.29 0.74
N LEU A 128 7.08 -7.31 -0.43
CA LEU A 128 5.85 -6.56 -0.70
C LEU A 128 4.59 -7.31 -0.28
N LEU A 129 4.65 -8.66 -0.28
CA LEU A 129 3.48 -9.50 -0.09
C LEU A 129 3.14 -9.63 1.39
N ILE A 130 1.99 -9.08 1.77
CA ILE A 130 1.45 -9.21 3.13
C ILE A 130 0.52 -10.41 3.26
N ALA A 131 0.33 -10.90 4.50
CA ALA A 131 -0.53 -12.05 4.78
C ALA A 131 -2.03 -11.76 4.64
N GLY A 132 -2.43 -10.49 4.57
CA GLY A 132 -3.84 -10.07 4.57
C GLY A 132 -4.31 -9.48 3.25
N SER A 133 -5.62 -9.22 3.20
CA SER A 133 -6.33 -8.63 2.06
C SER A 133 -6.31 -7.10 2.03
N GLY A 134 -5.62 -6.47 2.99
CA GLY A 134 -5.44 -5.02 3.04
C GLY A 134 -6.76 -4.25 3.20
N LYS A 135 -6.95 -3.20 2.40
CA LYS A 135 -8.14 -2.31 2.44
C LYS A 135 -9.45 -2.99 2.05
N HIS A 136 -9.39 -4.15 1.36
CA HIS A 136 -10.55 -4.83 0.80
C HIS A 136 -10.67 -6.26 1.35
N PRO A 137 -11.03 -6.45 2.65
CA PRO A 137 -11.03 -7.76 3.31
C PRO A 137 -12.10 -8.72 2.77
N HIS A 138 -13.18 -8.19 2.21
CA HIS A 138 -14.30 -9.00 1.69
C HIS A 138 -14.24 -9.25 0.18
N TYR A 139 -13.24 -8.68 -0.50
CA TYR A 139 -13.07 -8.87 -1.94
C TYR A 139 -12.29 -10.14 -2.22
N SER A 140 -12.88 -11.05 -2.99
CA SER A 140 -12.22 -12.24 -3.53
C SER A 140 -12.16 -12.14 -5.05
N PHE A 141 -10.99 -11.88 -5.59
CA PHE A 141 -10.80 -11.75 -7.03
C PHE A 141 -11.15 -13.05 -7.77
N TYR A 142 -10.70 -14.17 -7.26
CA TYR A 142 -10.93 -15.46 -7.89
C TYR A 142 -12.39 -15.92 -7.75
N GLY A 143 -13.07 -15.56 -6.66
CA GLY A 143 -14.49 -15.73 -6.51
C GLY A 143 -15.29 -15.00 -7.57
N VAL A 144 -14.94 -13.74 -7.83
CA VAL A 144 -15.61 -12.89 -8.85
C VAL A 144 -15.23 -13.29 -10.28
N SER A 145 -13.97 -13.67 -10.54
CA SER A 145 -13.49 -14.04 -11.87
C SER A 145 -14.00 -15.39 -12.36
N GLY A 146 -14.61 -16.19 -11.49
CA GLY A 146 -15.07 -17.54 -11.80
C GLY A 146 -13.96 -18.56 -12.06
N LYS A 147 -12.71 -18.22 -11.81
CA LYS A 147 -11.58 -19.17 -11.87
C LYS A 147 -11.54 -20.00 -10.59
N ALA A 148 -11.22 -21.29 -10.74
CA ALA A 148 -11.05 -22.16 -9.59
C ALA A 148 -9.89 -21.67 -8.71
N VAL A 149 -10.19 -21.40 -7.45
CA VAL A 149 -9.22 -21.39 -6.38
C VAL A 149 -8.90 -22.86 -6.09
N SER A 150 -7.70 -23.15 -5.60
CA SER A 150 -7.27 -24.53 -5.29
C SER A 150 -8.38 -25.34 -4.63
N GLY A 151 -8.89 -26.35 -5.35
CA GLY A 151 -10.00 -27.21 -4.92
C GLY A 151 -11.42 -26.74 -5.24
N ARG A 152 -11.64 -25.57 -5.84
CA ARG A 152 -12.98 -25.09 -6.28
C ARG A 152 -13.18 -25.34 -7.77
N LYS A 153 -14.42 -25.69 -8.16
CA LYS A 153 -14.78 -25.87 -9.56
C LYS A 153 -14.87 -24.52 -10.27
N LYS A 154 -14.44 -24.50 -11.54
CA LYS A 154 -14.56 -23.33 -12.41
C LYS A 154 -16.03 -22.90 -12.52
N GLY A 155 -16.34 -21.66 -12.21
CA GLY A 155 -17.70 -21.09 -12.29
C GLY A 155 -18.47 -21.01 -10.97
N GLU A 156 -17.89 -21.46 -9.84
CA GLU A 156 -18.50 -21.30 -8.50
C GLU A 156 -18.20 -19.93 -7.84
N GLY A 157 -17.73 -18.97 -8.61
CA GLY A 157 -17.50 -17.61 -8.13
C GLY A 157 -18.78 -16.79 -8.08
N GLN A 158 -18.90 -15.91 -7.10
CA GLN A 158 -19.99 -14.92 -7.06
C GLN A 158 -19.77 -13.91 -8.19
N ASN A 159 -20.77 -13.75 -9.05
CA ASN A 159 -20.76 -12.77 -10.15
C ASN A 159 -21.03 -11.32 -9.67
N GLU A 160 -21.17 -11.12 -8.38
CA GLU A 160 -21.43 -9.81 -7.81
C GLU A 160 -20.13 -8.99 -7.76
N LYS A 161 -20.20 -7.79 -8.32
CA LYS A 161 -19.13 -6.81 -8.11
C LYS A 161 -19.03 -6.55 -6.61
N PRO A 162 -17.81 -6.51 -6.04
CA PRO A 162 -17.66 -6.19 -4.64
C PRO A 162 -18.33 -4.83 -4.37
N PRO A 163 -19.02 -4.68 -3.25
CA PRO A 163 -19.59 -3.40 -2.88
C PRO A 163 -18.46 -2.37 -2.81
N VAL A 164 -18.57 -1.35 -3.66
CA VAL A 164 -17.63 -0.21 -3.59
C VAL A 164 -17.94 0.47 -2.26
N ASP A 165 -17.01 0.40 -1.33
CA ASP A 165 -17.12 1.16 -0.09
C ASP A 165 -16.88 2.65 -0.42
N ILE A 166 -17.98 3.34 -0.74
CA ILE A 166 -17.99 4.77 -1.06
C ILE A 166 -17.38 5.59 0.09
N LYS A 167 -17.50 5.12 1.33
CA LYS A 167 -16.91 5.80 2.49
C LYS A 167 -15.38 5.80 2.47
N SER A 168 -14.77 4.81 1.83
CA SER A 168 -13.31 4.78 1.65
C SER A 168 -12.82 5.71 0.53
N LEU A 169 -13.72 6.19 -0.32
CA LEU A 169 -13.44 7.07 -1.46
C LEU A 169 -13.74 8.55 -1.17
N LEU A 170 -14.45 8.87 -0.08
CA LEU A 170 -14.74 10.24 0.30
C LEU A 170 -13.61 10.83 1.15
N PRO A 171 -13.26 12.12 0.95
CA PRO A 171 -12.24 12.83 1.71
C PRO A 171 -12.61 12.99 3.19
#